data_4d9506c912ed53a767ed746ecaf7541c
#
_entry.id   4d9506c912ed53a767ed746ecaf7541c
#
_cell.length_a   1.000
_cell.length_b   1.000
_cell.length_c   1.000
_cell.angle_alpha   90.00
_cell.angle_beta   90.00
_cell.angle_gamma   90.00
#
_symmetry.space_group_name_H-M   'P 1'
#
loop_
_entity.id
_entity.type
_entity.pdbx_description
1 polymer ?
#
loop_
_entity_poly.entity_id
_entity_poly.type
_entity_poly.pdbx_seq_one_letter_code
_entity_poly.pdbx_strand_id
1 'polypeptide(L)'
;MKPSLSLDSRQLPASSDAELRFLIRFLPVVQRKIQADGLTLFHVRYWHPIFVAWRQTRRAVTVRYHPEDLSRVFVTAGSGNYLEVRYADMRRPAISLFEHRAALHSIRLEGQQTVSESLIFRTIEEQRHVISRAKQTTARARRRS
;
A
#
# COMPACT_ATOMS: atom_id res chain seq x y z
N MET A 1 -21.85 14.03 18.24
CA MET A 1 -21.69 13.38 18.04
C MET A 1 -21.46 12.72 17.43
N LYS A 2 -21.00 12.23 17.06
CA LYS A 2 -20.66 11.52 16.47
C LYS A 2 -20.95 10.68 16.11
N PRO A 3 -21.04 10.30 15.57
CA PRO A 3 -21.25 9.28 15.29
C PRO A 3 -20.80 8.57 14.53
N SER A 4 -20.57 8.53 14.06
CA SER A 4 -20.32 7.86 13.42
C SER A 4 -19.84 7.01 13.40
N LEU A 5 -19.78 6.89 13.61
CA LEU A 5 -19.35 6.11 13.56
C LEU A 5 -19.38 5.19 13.35
N SER A 6 -19.49 4.96 13.34
CA SER A 6 -19.53 4.09 13.16
C SER A 6 -19.55 3.55 12.44
N LEU A 7 -19.67 3.44 12.08
CA LEU A 7 -19.81 2.86 11.48
C LEU A 7 -19.35 1.99 10.94
N ASP A 8 -19.16 1.85 10.87
CA ASP A 8 -18.45 1.12 10.27
C ASP A 8 -17.54 0.53 11.04
N SER A 9 -17.76 -0.23 11.40
CA SER A 9 -17.13 -0.87 12.21
C SER A 9 -16.05 -1.65 11.83
N ARG A 10 -16.07 -2.22 10.78
CA ARG A 10 -14.94 -2.75 10.35
C ARG A 10 -14.08 -1.68 10.18
N GLN A 11 -14.66 -0.59 10.15
CA GLN A 11 -13.88 0.50 10.15
C GLN A 11 -13.36 0.70 11.48
N LEU A 12 -12.40 1.51 11.58
CA LEU A 12 -11.81 1.87 12.82
C LEU A 12 -12.84 2.57 13.67
N PRO A 13 -12.87 2.34 14.97
CA PRO A 13 -13.78 3.04 15.86
C PRO A 13 -13.55 4.54 15.83
N ALA A 14 -14.51 5.30 16.27
CA ALA A 14 -14.42 6.74 16.28
C ALA A 14 -13.19 7.22 17.03
N SER A 15 -12.86 6.59 18.16
CA SER A 15 -11.66 6.92 18.90
C SER A 15 -10.42 6.64 18.08
N SER A 16 -10.56 5.91 17.02
CA SER A 16 -9.41 5.50 16.24
C SER A 16 -8.85 6.61 15.39
N ASP A 17 -9.52 7.73 15.22
CA ASP A 17 -8.92 8.85 14.52
C ASP A 17 -7.68 9.33 15.26
N ALA A 18 -7.79 9.50 16.57
CA ALA A 18 -6.64 9.88 17.38
C ALA A 18 -5.62 8.76 17.42
N GLU A 19 -6.09 7.51 17.53
CA GLU A 19 -5.19 6.37 17.52
C GLU A 19 -4.46 6.25 16.19
N LEU A 20 -5.17 6.44 15.09
CA LEU A 20 -4.57 6.37 13.77
C LEU A 20 -3.52 7.46 13.61
N ARG A 21 -3.81 8.69 14.03
CA ARG A 21 -2.83 9.76 13.96
C ARG A 21 -1.60 9.44 14.80
N PHE A 22 -1.81 8.85 15.96
CA PHE A 22 -0.72 8.45 16.81
C PHE A 22 0.13 7.38 16.12
N LEU A 23 -0.51 6.37 15.56
CA LEU A 23 0.18 5.28 14.87
C LEU A 23 0.92 5.76 13.63
N ILE A 24 0.32 6.67 12.88
CA ILE A 24 0.95 7.20 11.67
C ILE A 24 2.31 7.80 12.00
N ARG A 25 2.47 8.40 13.15
CA ARG A 25 3.73 9.03 13.53
C ARG A 25 4.88 8.04 13.67
N PHE A 26 4.57 6.76 13.82
CA PHE A 26 5.58 5.71 13.93
C PHE A 26 5.78 4.93 12.66
N LEU A 27 5.01 5.22 11.62
CA LEU A 27 5.16 4.52 10.35
C LEU A 27 6.42 5.01 9.63
N PRO A 28 7.04 4.14 8.83
CA PRO A 28 8.14 4.56 7.98
C PRO A 28 7.76 5.74 7.10
N VAL A 29 8.73 6.59 6.84
CA VAL A 29 8.49 7.82 6.10
C VAL A 29 9.47 7.96 4.94
N VAL A 30 8.98 8.48 3.82
CA VAL A 30 9.82 8.83 2.68
C VAL A 30 9.34 10.16 2.13
N GLN A 31 10.22 10.80 1.36
CA GLN A 31 9.90 12.04 0.68
C GLN A 31 9.68 11.74 -0.78
N ARG A 32 8.63 12.31 -1.37
CA ARG A 32 8.31 12.11 -2.78
C ARG A 32 7.77 13.40 -3.39
N LYS A 33 7.98 13.55 -4.69
CA LYS A 33 7.38 14.64 -5.44
C LYS A 33 6.15 14.10 -6.17
N ILE A 34 5.12 14.94 -6.27
CA ILE A 34 3.92 14.56 -6.98
C ILE A 34 4.16 14.74 -8.48
N GLN A 35 3.91 13.69 -9.24
CA GLN A 35 4.07 13.68 -10.68
C GLN A 35 2.72 13.93 -11.36
N ALA A 36 2.74 14.07 -12.68
CA ALA A 36 1.50 14.28 -13.43
C ALA A 36 0.49 13.15 -13.21
N ASP A 37 0.97 11.93 -13.07
CA ASP A 37 0.11 10.76 -12.90
C ASP A 37 -0.04 10.35 -11.43
N GLY A 38 0.43 11.17 -10.51
CA GLY A 38 0.27 10.93 -9.08
C GLY A 38 1.56 10.68 -8.35
N LEU A 39 1.47 9.92 -7.30
CA LEU A 39 2.58 9.60 -6.42
C LEU A 39 3.01 8.16 -6.69
N THR A 40 4.30 7.94 -6.87
CA THR A 40 4.81 6.58 -7.07
C THR A 40 5.65 6.18 -5.87
N LEU A 41 5.33 5.02 -5.30
CA LEU A 41 6.08 4.46 -4.18
C LEU A 41 6.14 2.94 -4.40
N PHE A 42 7.35 2.37 -4.32
CA PHE A 42 7.55 0.92 -4.52
C PHE A 42 7.02 0.45 -5.88
N HIS A 43 7.21 1.26 -6.93
CA HIS A 43 6.73 0.97 -8.29
C HIS A 43 5.21 0.93 -8.40
N VAL A 44 4.49 1.46 -7.40
CA VAL A 44 3.04 1.47 -7.37
C VAL A 44 2.57 2.91 -7.38
N ARG A 45 1.52 3.19 -8.17
CA ARG A 45 0.99 4.53 -8.27
C ARG A 45 -0.17 4.74 -7.32
N TYR A 46 -0.18 5.93 -6.72
CA TYR A 46 -1.24 6.37 -5.82
C TYR A 46 -1.81 7.68 -6.35
N TRP A 47 -3.08 7.90 -6.15
CA TRP A 47 -3.73 9.09 -6.68
C TRP A 47 -4.73 9.69 -5.71
N HIS A 48 -4.80 11.01 -5.70
CA HIS A 48 -5.82 11.77 -4.99
C HIS A 48 -6.04 13.06 -5.76
N PRO A 49 -7.31 13.54 -5.86
CA PRO A 49 -7.60 14.75 -6.63
C PRO A 49 -6.82 15.99 -6.20
N ILE A 50 -6.42 16.08 -4.93
CA ILE A 50 -5.66 17.23 -4.46
C ILE A 50 -4.29 17.32 -5.10
N PHE A 51 -3.80 16.23 -5.69
CA PHE A 51 -2.50 16.22 -6.35
C PHE A 51 -2.48 17.14 -7.56
N VAL A 52 -3.64 17.44 -8.15
CA VAL A 52 -3.70 18.38 -9.26
C VAL A 52 -3.15 19.74 -8.85
N ALA A 53 -3.50 20.17 -7.64
CA ALA A 53 -2.98 21.45 -7.13
C ALA A 53 -1.54 21.31 -6.65
N TRP A 54 -1.22 20.22 -5.98
CA TRP A 54 0.09 20.07 -5.36
C TRP A 54 1.22 19.91 -6.35
N ARG A 55 0.97 19.24 -7.47
CA ARG A 55 2.03 19.01 -8.45
C ARG A 55 2.55 20.27 -9.08
N GLN A 56 1.75 21.35 -9.03
CA GLN A 56 2.18 22.63 -9.59
C GLN A 56 3.24 23.29 -8.73
N THR A 57 3.26 23.02 -7.45
CA THR A 57 4.25 23.62 -6.55
C THR A 57 5.59 22.91 -6.60
N ARG A 58 5.61 21.69 -7.11
CA ARG A 58 6.81 20.86 -7.21
C ARG A 58 7.51 20.62 -5.89
N ARG A 59 6.80 20.81 -4.79
CA ARG A 59 7.38 20.54 -3.48
C ARG A 59 7.29 19.07 -3.17
N ALA A 60 8.29 18.58 -2.42
CA ALA A 60 8.24 17.22 -1.92
C ALA A 60 7.19 17.13 -0.84
N VAL A 61 6.51 16.01 -0.79
CA VAL A 61 5.57 15.71 0.27
C VAL A 61 6.12 14.57 1.11
N THR A 62 5.69 14.52 2.36
CA THR A 62 6.07 13.44 3.27
C THR A 62 5.04 12.34 3.14
N VAL A 63 5.52 11.12 2.90
CA VAL A 63 4.66 9.95 2.71
C VAL A 63 4.99 8.94 3.78
N ARG A 64 3.96 8.48 4.50
CA ARG A 64 4.11 7.40 5.47
C ARG A 64 3.32 6.21 4.99
N TYR A 65 3.88 5.03 5.15
CA TYR A 65 3.25 3.81 4.68
C TYR A 65 3.26 2.75 5.77
N HIS A 66 2.27 1.87 5.73
CA HIS A 66 2.19 0.75 6.66
C HIS A 66 2.76 -0.48 5.97
N PRO A 67 3.83 -1.08 6.51
CA PRO A 67 4.47 -2.22 5.84
C PRO A 67 3.56 -3.42 5.63
N GLU A 68 2.52 -3.56 6.43
CA GLU A 68 1.59 -4.67 6.29
C GLU A 68 0.50 -4.42 5.26
N ASP A 69 0.32 -3.18 4.83
CA ASP A 69 -0.76 -2.85 3.90
C ASP A 69 -0.37 -1.62 3.08
N LEU A 70 0.13 -1.85 1.87
CA LEU A 70 0.57 -0.78 0.99
C LEU A 70 -0.57 -0.21 0.13
N SER A 71 -1.83 -0.68 0.35
CA SER A 71 -2.94 -0.20 -0.47
C SER A 71 -3.28 1.25 -0.22
N ARG A 72 -2.80 1.82 0.87
CA ARG A 72 -2.98 3.23 1.17
C ARG A 72 -1.73 3.78 1.83
N VAL A 73 -1.50 5.06 1.60
CA VAL A 73 -0.39 5.77 2.23
C VAL A 73 -0.95 7.05 2.83
N PHE A 74 -0.19 7.67 3.71
CA PHE A 74 -0.60 8.89 4.39
C PHE A 74 0.35 10.00 4.01
N VAL A 75 -0.19 11.06 3.43
CA VAL A 75 0.60 12.11 2.81
C VAL A 75 0.33 13.45 3.47
N THR A 76 1.37 14.22 3.69
CA THR A 76 1.22 15.59 4.19
C THR A 76 2.12 16.53 3.40
N ALA A 77 1.59 17.71 3.13
CA ALA A 77 2.32 18.76 2.43
C ALA A 77 2.81 19.85 3.39
N GLY A 78 2.95 19.51 4.66
CA GLY A 78 3.53 20.43 5.62
C GLY A 78 2.57 21.02 6.64
N SER A 79 1.29 20.71 6.54
CA SER A 79 0.33 21.27 7.48
C SER A 79 0.22 20.47 8.79
N GLY A 80 0.86 19.33 8.85
CA GLY A 80 0.76 18.47 10.02
C GLY A 80 -0.37 17.48 9.97
N ASN A 81 -1.34 17.69 9.09
CA ASN A 81 -2.44 16.76 8.91
C ASN A 81 -2.14 15.80 7.78
N TYR A 82 -2.47 14.54 7.97
CA TYR A 82 -2.22 13.51 6.97
C TYR A 82 -3.48 13.23 6.16
N LEU A 83 -3.29 13.02 4.88
CA LEU A 83 -4.34 12.69 3.93
C LEU A 83 -4.15 11.23 3.52
N GLU A 84 -5.20 10.44 3.61
CA GLU A 84 -5.13 9.05 3.14
C GLU A 84 -5.23 9.05 1.62
N VAL A 85 -4.27 8.38 0.97
CA VAL A 85 -4.21 8.27 -0.48
C VAL A 85 -4.16 6.81 -0.85
N ARG A 86 -5.00 6.40 -1.77
CA ARG A 86 -5.11 5.00 -2.16
C ARG A 86 -4.47 4.76 -3.52
N TYR A 87 -4.37 3.50 -3.91
CA TYR A 87 -3.88 3.13 -5.23
C TYR A 87 -4.60 3.92 -6.32
N ALA A 88 -3.86 4.30 -7.36
CA ALA A 88 -4.48 4.89 -8.55
C ALA A 88 -5.39 3.86 -9.21
N ASP A 89 -4.97 2.61 -9.27
CA ASP A 89 -5.80 1.52 -9.78
C ASP A 89 -6.44 0.79 -8.60
N MET A 90 -7.68 1.14 -8.32
CA MET A 90 -8.39 0.61 -7.17
C MET A 90 -8.73 -0.88 -7.28
N ARG A 91 -8.48 -1.49 -8.43
CA ARG A 91 -8.71 -2.92 -8.61
C ARG A 91 -7.58 -3.76 -8.03
N ARG A 92 -6.43 -3.16 -7.76
CA ARG A 92 -5.27 -3.88 -7.21
C ARG A 92 -5.55 -4.32 -5.79
N PRO A 93 -5.12 -5.52 -5.41
CA PRO A 93 -5.32 -6.00 -4.03
C PRO A 93 -4.34 -5.34 -3.07
N ALA A 94 -4.68 -5.36 -1.79
CA ALA A 94 -3.75 -4.91 -0.76
C ALA A 94 -2.57 -5.89 -0.71
N ILE A 95 -1.37 -5.34 -0.60
CA ILE A 95 -0.16 -6.15 -0.51
C ILE A 95 0.69 -5.62 0.65
N SER A 96 1.55 -6.48 1.16
CA SER A 96 2.51 -6.06 2.19
C SER A 96 3.84 -5.71 1.55
N LEU A 97 4.67 -4.99 2.29
CA LEU A 97 6.02 -4.67 1.84
C LEU A 97 6.84 -5.95 1.65
N PHE A 98 6.62 -6.94 2.50
CA PHE A 98 7.29 -8.22 2.37
C PHE A 98 6.96 -8.88 1.03
N GLU A 99 5.67 -8.91 0.66
CA GLU A 99 5.26 -9.46 -0.62
C GLU A 99 5.86 -8.68 -1.78
N HIS A 100 5.91 -7.36 -1.66
CA HIS A 100 6.50 -6.52 -2.68
C HIS A 100 7.98 -6.85 -2.87
N ARG A 101 8.71 -6.96 -1.76
CA ARG A 101 10.13 -7.25 -1.83
C ARG A 101 10.41 -8.64 -2.40
N ALA A 102 9.59 -9.62 -2.03
CA ALA A 102 9.74 -10.97 -2.57
C ALA A 102 9.50 -10.99 -4.07
N ALA A 103 8.48 -10.26 -4.53
CA ALA A 103 8.18 -10.18 -5.96
C ALA A 103 9.32 -9.49 -6.71
N LEU A 104 9.81 -8.37 -6.16
CA LEU A 104 10.90 -7.64 -6.80
C LEU A 104 12.15 -8.47 -6.90
N HIS A 105 12.48 -9.22 -5.86
CA HIS A 105 13.63 -10.11 -5.87
C HIS A 105 13.49 -11.17 -6.97
N SER A 106 12.30 -11.78 -7.08
CA SER A 106 12.02 -12.78 -8.10
C SER A 106 12.18 -12.19 -9.51
N ILE A 107 11.62 -11.00 -9.71
CA ILE A 107 11.69 -10.33 -11.01
C ILE A 107 13.15 -10.08 -11.41
N ARG A 108 13.96 -9.63 -10.46
CA ARG A 108 15.37 -9.34 -10.73
C ARG A 108 16.18 -10.60 -10.98
N LEU A 109 15.86 -11.68 -10.31
CA LEU A 109 16.54 -12.95 -10.54
C LEU A 109 16.28 -13.48 -11.95
N GLU A 110 15.13 -13.14 -12.54
CA GLU A 110 14.82 -13.55 -13.90
C GLU A 110 15.44 -12.63 -14.94
N GLY A 111 16.21 -11.65 -14.51
CA GLY A 111 16.91 -10.76 -15.42
C GLY A 111 16.09 -9.62 -15.97
N GLN A 112 14.88 -9.41 -15.43
CA GLN A 112 14.06 -8.28 -15.86
C GLN A 112 14.66 -6.98 -15.37
N GLN A 113 14.94 -6.07 -16.28
CA GLN A 113 15.52 -4.79 -15.92
C GLN A 113 14.48 -3.70 -15.74
N THR A 114 13.33 -3.82 -16.39
CA THR A 114 12.25 -2.88 -16.26
C THR A 114 11.17 -3.45 -15.36
N VAL A 115 10.87 -2.75 -14.28
CA VAL A 115 9.87 -3.19 -13.32
C VAL A 115 8.67 -2.27 -13.44
N SER A 116 7.50 -2.84 -13.69
CA SER A 116 6.26 -2.10 -13.78
C SER A 116 5.33 -2.50 -12.65
N GLU A 117 4.33 -1.65 -12.40
CA GLU A 117 3.31 -1.96 -11.40
C GLU A 117 2.62 -3.27 -11.75
N SER A 118 2.24 -3.44 -13.02
CA SER A 118 1.56 -4.66 -13.45
C SER A 118 2.39 -5.91 -13.18
N LEU A 119 3.69 -5.82 -13.44
CA LEU A 119 4.57 -6.96 -13.22
C LEU A 119 4.67 -7.31 -11.73
N ILE A 120 4.76 -6.29 -10.89
CA ILE A 120 4.81 -6.51 -9.44
C ILE A 120 3.56 -7.25 -8.97
N PHE A 121 2.38 -6.77 -9.33
CA PHE A 121 1.14 -7.38 -8.85
C PHE A 121 0.91 -8.76 -9.44
N ARG A 122 1.28 -8.97 -10.70
CA ARG A 122 1.18 -10.30 -11.30
C ARG A 122 2.08 -11.29 -10.58
N THR A 123 3.30 -10.88 -10.28
CA THR A 123 4.24 -11.74 -9.58
C THR A 123 3.75 -12.08 -8.18
N ILE A 124 3.21 -11.10 -7.47
CA ILE A 124 2.65 -11.34 -6.14
C ILE A 124 1.49 -12.33 -6.22
N GLU A 125 0.63 -12.17 -7.21
CA GLU A 125 -0.50 -13.09 -7.39
C GLU A 125 -0.02 -14.50 -7.62
N GLU A 126 1.00 -14.67 -8.46
CA GLU A 126 1.59 -15.98 -8.72
C GLU A 126 2.17 -16.58 -7.47
N GLN A 127 2.88 -15.78 -6.67
CA GLN A 127 3.47 -16.26 -5.43
C GLN A 127 2.40 -16.66 -4.41
N ARG A 128 1.33 -15.88 -4.32
CA ARG A 128 0.21 -16.23 -3.45
C ARG A 128 -0.43 -17.54 -3.87
N HIS A 129 -0.54 -17.75 -5.17
CA HIS A 129 -1.13 -18.98 -5.70
C HIS A 129 -0.27 -20.19 -5.36
N VAL A 130 1.04 -20.08 -5.49
CA VAL A 130 1.97 -21.15 -5.13
C VAL A 130 1.85 -21.48 -3.63
N ILE A 131 1.82 -20.46 -2.78
CA ILE A 131 1.70 -20.66 -1.33
C ILE A 131 0.38 -21.34 -1.00
N SER A 132 -0.70 -20.91 -1.63
CA SER A 132 -2.02 -21.49 -1.40
C SER A 132 -2.04 -22.95 -1.76
N ARG A 133 -1.47 -23.33 -2.90
CA ARG A 133 -1.41 -24.73 -3.31
C ARG A 133 -0.56 -25.57 -2.36
N ALA A 134 0.56 -25.01 -1.90
CA ALA A 134 1.40 -25.72 -0.95
C ALA A 134 0.67 -25.99 0.34
N LYS A 135 -0.12 -25.03 0.82
CA LYS A 135 -0.91 -25.21 2.02
C LYS A 135 -1.97 -26.29 1.84
N GLN A 136 -2.62 -26.32 0.69
CA GLN A 136 -3.61 -27.35 0.40
C GLN A 136 -2.99 -28.75 0.38
N THR A 137 -1.84 -28.88 -0.24
CA THR A 137 -1.12 -30.14 -0.31
C THR A 137 -0.77 -30.62 1.09
N THR A 138 -0.26 -29.72 1.92
CA THR A 138 0.09 -30.06 3.31
C THR A 138 -1.15 -30.51 4.10
N ALA A 139 -2.26 -29.79 3.93
CA ALA A 139 -3.49 -30.15 4.64
C ALA A 139 -3.99 -31.52 4.23
N ARG A 140 -3.91 -31.85 2.94
CA ARG A 140 -4.30 -33.17 2.45
C ARG A 140 -3.41 -34.26 3.02
N ALA A 141 -2.12 -34.02 3.07
CA ALA A 141 -1.18 -34.99 3.63
C ALA A 141 -1.49 -35.26 5.09
N ARG A 142 -1.81 -34.22 5.85
CA ARG A 142 -2.17 -34.39 7.26
C ARG A 142 -3.43 -35.22 7.43
N ARG A 143 -4.40 -35.03 6.55
CA ARG A 143 -5.65 -35.79 6.67
C ARG A 143 -5.47 -37.26 6.36
N ARG A 144 -4.49 -37.61 5.54
CA ARG A 144 -4.22 -38.98 5.21
C ARG A 144 -3.45 -39.71 6.31
N SER A 145 -2.79 -38.97 7.16
CA SER A 145 -2.09 -39.57 8.29
C SER A 145 -3.05 -39.92 9.43
#